data_b419854ab40daeab504a2dee019fa7d1
#
_entry.id   b419854ab40daeab504a2dee019fa7d1
#
_cell.length_a   1.000
_cell.length_b   1.000
_cell.length_c   1.000
_cell.angle_alpha   90.00
_cell.angle_beta   90.00
_cell.angle_gamma   90.00
#
_symmetry.space_group_name_H-M   'P 1'
#
loop_
_entity.id
_entity.type
_entity.pdbx_description
1 polymer ?
#
loop_
_entity_poly.entity_id
_entity_poly.type
_entity_poly.pdbx_seq_one_letter_code
_entity_poly.pdbx_strand_id
1 'polypeptide(L)'
;MIGTGAISNMHARAYKNIGFQLTVCTDINETYGRKFADQHGCEFVATYEEVCRHPKVDYVDVCTFPDFRLQPIEICAQTGKHVQVQKPASTSLETARKMIETARRGGIQLGVVSQHRFDDSSMFVHKSIAEGRLGKLLQVDAYVKWYRSPQYYSRPIKGSWKTEGGGALINQAIHGIDIVRWIAGPVKTVFGVWQLGALHKIESEDVVNAVLQFENGATGVLQASTAFWPGYTERTEFHGTKGTAIISGDKLTTWDVENDVGEPAPVAKDVASGASDPMAISVTPFERQFLDFADAIAKNRKPLVSGEEGYQALEIVDAVYRSCRSGEKVVL
;
A
#
# COMPACT_ATOMS: atom_id res chain seq x y z
N MET A 1 -19.05 -0.47 1.55
CA MET A 1 -17.80 -1.24 1.68
C MET A 1 -17.98 -2.61 1.10
N ILE A 2 -17.01 -3.12 0.33
CA ILE A 2 -17.01 -4.47 -0.24
C ILE A 2 -15.86 -5.27 0.39
N GLY A 3 -16.20 -6.36 1.08
CA GLY A 3 -15.29 -7.14 1.93
C GLY A 3 -15.23 -6.60 3.36
N THR A 4 -15.46 -7.47 4.35
CA THR A 4 -15.61 -7.11 5.79
C THR A 4 -14.56 -7.80 6.67
N GLY A 5 -13.37 -8.03 6.12
CA GLY A 5 -12.25 -8.64 6.82
C GLY A 5 -11.59 -7.74 7.88
N ALA A 6 -10.42 -8.14 8.37
CA ALA A 6 -9.72 -7.42 9.43
C ALA A 6 -9.42 -5.95 9.08
N ILE A 7 -8.92 -5.69 7.86
CA ILE A 7 -8.58 -4.33 7.44
C ILE A 7 -9.81 -3.42 7.32
N SER A 8 -10.97 -3.97 6.95
CA SER A 8 -12.22 -3.22 6.83
C SER A 8 -12.66 -2.61 8.17
N ASN A 9 -12.36 -3.28 9.29
CA ASN A 9 -12.62 -2.73 10.63
C ASN A 9 -11.75 -1.51 10.94
N MET A 10 -10.50 -1.48 10.44
CA MET A 10 -9.64 -0.28 10.55
C MET A 10 -10.19 0.86 9.71
N HIS A 11 -10.65 0.58 8.48
CA HIS A 11 -11.29 1.58 7.62
C HIS A 11 -12.59 2.12 8.24
N ALA A 12 -13.47 1.24 8.72
CA ALA A 12 -14.72 1.65 9.38
C ALA A 12 -14.46 2.52 10.62
N ARG A 13 -13.41 2.21 11.40
CA ARG A 13 -13.00 3.03 12.54
C ARG A 13 -12.48 4.39 12.07
N ALA A 14 -11.66 4.44 11.01
CA ALA A 14 -11.19 5.69 10.44
C ALA A 14 -12.35 6.55 9.95
N TYR A 15 -13.31 5.98 9.19
CA TYR A 15 -14.52 6.68 8.75
C TYR A 15 -15.30 7.28 9.90
N LYS A 16 -15.54 6.50 10.95
CA LYS A 16 -16.22 6.98 12.15
C LYS A 16 -15.52 8.18 12.79
N ASN A 17 -14.19 8.12 12.90
CA ASN A 17 -13.39 9.17 13.54
C ASN A 17 -13.43 10.49 12.75
N ILE A 18 -13.49 10.42 11.41
CA ILE A 18 -13.56 11.61 10.55
C ILE A 18 -14.99 12.02 10.18
N GLY A 19 -16.00 11.40 10.79
CA GLY A 19 -17.42 11.74 10.58
C GLY A 19 -18.01 11.25 9.26
N PHE A 20 -17.38 10.28 8.58
CA PHE A 20 -17.94 9.66 7.37
C PHE A 20 -18.93 8.57 7.76
N GLN A 21 -20.03 8.52 7.02
CA GLN A 21 -21.05 7.50 7.21
C GLN A 21 -20.74 6.25 6.40
N LEU A 22 -20.54 5.13 7.09
CA LEU A 22 -20.55 3.83 6.44
C LEU A 22 -22.00 3.41 6.22
N THR A 23 -22.49 3.52 4.98
CA THR A 23 -23.91 3.36 4.63
C THR A 23 -24.28 1.89 4.46
N VAL A 24 -23.45 1.13 3.72
CA VAL A 24 -23.77 -0.23 3.29
C VAL A 24 -22.51 -1.08 3.20
N CYS A 25 -22.61 -2.37 3.50
CA CYS A 25 -21.53 -3.33 3.29
C CYS A 25 -22.00 -4.64 2.67
N THR A 26 -21.06 -5.38 2.11
CA THR A 26 -21.25 -6.76 1.65
C THR A 26 -20.00 -7.60 1.89
N ASP A 27 -20.19 -8.90 2.05
CA ASP A 27 -19.12 -9.89 2.08
C ASP A 27 -19.60 -11.20 1.45
N ILE A 28 -18.72 -11.95 0.82
CA ILE A 28 -19.04 -13.29 0.30
C ILE A 28 -19.48 -14.24 1.42
N ASN A 29 -18.99 -14.02 2.63
CA ASN A 29 -19.47 -14.70 3.84
C ASN A 29 -20.53 -13.83 4.52
N GLU A 30 -21.77 -14.18 4.33
CA GLU A 30 -22.92 -13.46 4.88
C GLU A 30 -22.85 -13.26 6.40
N THR A 31 -22.39 -14.28 7.13
CA THR A 31 -22.26 -14.20 8.61
C THR A 31 -21.27 -13.12 9.01
N TYR A 32 -20.12 -13.01 8.31
CA TYR A 32 -19.15 -11.96 8.58
C TYR A 32 -19.66 -10.58 8.17
N GLY A 33 -20.32 -10.50 7.01
CA GLY A 33 -20.93 -9.26 6.54
C GLY A 33 -21.98 -8.70 7.48
N ARG A 34 -22.93 -9.53 7.94
CA ARG A 34 -23.97 -9.13 8.92
C ARG A 34 -23.36 -8.71 10.25
N LYS A 35 -22.42 -9.48 10.79
CA LYS A 35 -21.72 -9.11 12.03
C LYS A 35 -21.03 -7.75 11.93
N PHE A 36 -20.39 -7.49 10.80
CA PHE A 36 -19.73 -6.21 10.53
C PHE A 36 -20.77 -5.08 10.43
N ALA A 37 -21.88 -5.31 9.74
CA ALA A 37 -22.98 -4.34 9.62
C ALA A 37 -23.54 -3.94 11.00
N ASP A 38 -23.83 -4.94 11.85
CA ASP A 38 -24.30 -4.72 13.22
C ASP A 38 -23.28 -3.94 14.06
N GLN A 39 -22.00 -4.29 13.95
CA GLN A 39 -20.92 -3.64 14.70
C GLN A 39 -20.72 -2.18 14.32
N HIS A 40 -20.91 -1.84 13.04
CA HIS A 40 -20.61 -0.50 12.51
C HIS A 40 -21.87 0.32 12.17
N GLY A 41 -23.06 -0.24 12.39
CA GLY A 41 -24.34 0.46 12.20
C GLY A 41 -24.63 0.77 10.74
N CYS A 42 -24.31 -0.13 9.81
CA CYS A 42 -24.59 0.02 8.39
C CYS A 42 -25.54 -1.08 7.87
N GLU A 43 -26.07 -0.89 6.67
CA GLU A 43 -26.90 -1.89 6.00
C GLU A 43 -26.02 -3.03 5.46
N PHE A 44 -26.46 -4.28 5.60
CA PHE A 44 -25.87 -5.42 4.88
C PHE A 44 -26.71 -5.72 3.64
N VAL A 45 -26.03 -5.84 2.48
CA VAL A 45 -26.64 -6.29 1.22
C VAL A 45 -25.93 -7.54 0.71
N ALA A 46 -26.65 -8.35 -0.07
CA ALA A 46 -26.18 -9.67 -0.46
C ALA A 46 -25.05 -9.64 -1.50
N THR A 47 -25.01 -8.60 -2.33
CA THR A 47 -24.11 -8.54 -3.49
C THR A 47 -23.32 -7.23 -3.54
N TYR A 48 -22.16 -7.28 -4.18
CA TYR A 48 -21.33 -6.07 -4.39
C TYR A 48 -21.99 -5.12 -5.43
N GLU A 49 -22.78 -5.64 -6.33
CA GLU A 49 -23.58 -4.86 -7.29
C GLU A 49 -24.55 -3.93 -6.57
N GLU A 50 -25.22 -4.42 -5.53
CA GLU A 50 -26.11 -3.61 -4.70
C GLU A 50 -25.35 -2.47 -4.01
N VAL A 51 -24.14 -2.73 -3.49
CA VAL A 51 -23.27 -1.68 -2.93
C VAL A 51 -22.92 -0.64 -4.00
N CYS A 52 -22.47 -1.09 -5.18
CA CYS A 52 -22.06 -0.21 -6.28
C CYS A 52 -23.23 0.61 -6.88
N ARG A 53 -24.48 0.16 -6.71
CA ARG A 53 -25.68 0.85 -7.20
C ARG A 53 -26.46 1.58 -6.11
N HIS A 54 -26.02 1.48 -4.86
CA HIS A 54 -26.76 2.02 -3.73
C HIS A 54 -26.89 3.55 -3.81
N PRO A 55 -28.12 4.14 -3.73
CA PRO A 55 -28.35 5.56 -4.03
C PRO A 55 -27.72 6.54 -3.04
N LYS A 56 -27.43 6.11 -1.81
CA LYS A 56 -26.83 6.93 -0.75
C LYS A 56 -25.31 6.76 -0.63
N VAL A 57 -24.65 6.15 -1.61
CA VAL A 57 -23.18 5.92 -1.60
C VAL A 57 -22.52 6.89 -2.56
N ASP A 58 -21.57 7.67 -2.07
CA ASP A 58 -20.76 8.60 -2.86
C ASP A 58 -19.53 7.90 -3.45
N TYR A 59 -18.86 7.06 -2.65
CA TYR A 59 -17.78 6.22 -3.12
C TYR A 59 -17.78 4.83 -2.48
N VAL A 60 -17.18 3.87 -3.16
CA VAL A 60 -17.08 2.47 -2.74
C VAL A 60 -15.65 2.18 -2.30
N ASP A 61 -15.52 1.61 -1.10
CA ASP A 61 -14.27 1.12 -0.55
C ASP A 61 -14.18 -0.40 -0.72
N VAL A 62 -13.19 -0.86 -1.51
CA VAL A 62 -13.03 -2.27 -1.88
C VAL A 62 -11.89 -2.89 -1.10
N CYS A 63 -12.25 -3.63 -0.05
CA CYS A 63 -11.34 -4.31 0.87
C CYS A 63 -11.18 -5.82 0.59
N THR A 64 -11.51 -6.25 -0.63
CA THR A 64 -11.38 -7.63 -1.08
C THR A 64 -9.92 -8.00 -1.40
N PHE A 65 -9.70 -9.28 -1.70
CA PHE A 65 -8.44 -9.73 -2.30
C PHE A 65 -8.18 -9.03 -3.65
N PRO A 66 -6.91 -8.89 -4.03
CA PRO A 66 -6.55 -8.07 -5.20
C PRO A 66 -6.98 -8.65 -6.56
N ASP A 67 -7.33 -9.92 -6.63
CA ASP A 67 -7.87 -10.59 -7.82
C ASP A 67 -9.35 -10.23 -8.10
N PHE A 68 -10.05 -9.67 -7.11
CA PHE A 68 -11.46 -9.31 -7.22
C PHE A 68 -11.68 -7.80 -6.96
N ARG A 69 -11.20 -6.93 -7.85
CA ARG A 69 -11.36 -5.46 -7.71
C ARG A 69 -11.83 -4.77 -8.99
N LEU A 70 -11.58 -5.35 -10.15
CA LEU A 70 -11.98 -4.77 -11.43
C LEU A 70 -13.50 -4.69 -11.57
N GLN A 71 -14.23 -5.76 -11.23
CA GLN A 71 -15.67 -5.85 -11.37
C GLN A 71 -16.45 -4.76 -10.61
N PRO A 72 -16.18 -4.49 -9.33
CA PRO A 72 -16.78 -3.35 -8.65
C PRO A 72 -16.49 -2.01 -9.34
N ILE A 73 -15.28 -1.81 -9.86
CA ILE A 73 -14.90 -0.55 -10.54
C ILE A 73 -15.70 -0.39 -11.84
N GLU A 74 -15.94 -1.47 -12.59
CA GLU A 74 -16.75 -1.45 -13.82
C GLU A 74 -18.18 -0.97 -13.56
N ILE A 75 -18.79 -1.44 -12.48
CA ILE A 75 -20.16 -1.00 -12.10
C ILE A 75 -20.12 0.43 -11.56
N CYS A 76 -19.15 0.76 -10.73
CA CYS A 76 -19.01 2.12 -10.20
C CYS A 76 -18.79 3.15 -11.31
N ALA A 77 -18.03 2.81 -12.35
CA ALA A 77 -17.86 3.66 -13.53
C ALA A 77 -19.17 3.91 -14.28
N GLN A 78 -20.10 2.92 -14.32
CA GLN A 78 -21.42 3.06 -14.91
C GLN A 78 -22.39 3.89 -14.06
N THR A 79 -22.20 3.89 -12.74
CA THR A 79 -23.08 4.56 -11.77
C THR A 79 -22.53 5.89 -11.27
N GLY A 80 -21.36 6.31 -11.77
CA GLY A 80 -20.72 7.57 -11.40
C GLY A 80 -20.17 7.59 -9.97
N LYS A 81 -19.96 6.43 -9.33
CA LYS A 81 -19.41 6.34 -7.98
C LYS A 81 -17.89 6.23 -8.01
N HIS A 82 -17.23 7.00 -7.16
CA HIS A 82 -15.77 6.91 -6.99
C HIS A 82 -15.38 5.61 -6.28
N VAL A 83 -14.13 5.18 -6.43
CA VAL A 83 -13.68 3.90 -5.84
C VAL A 83 -12.31 4.07 -5.17
N GLN A 84 -12.19 3.55 -3.97
CA GLN A 84 -10.90 3.32 -3.32
C GLN A 84 -10.71 1.82 -3.13
N VAL A 85 -9.52 1.32 -3.48
CA VAL A 85 -9.18 -0.11 -3.33
C VAL A 85 -8.02 -0.30 -2.36
N GLN A 86 -8.04 -1.40 -1.62
CA GLN A 86 -6.91 -1.81 -0.79
C GLN A 86 -5.67 -2.14 -1.64
N LYS A 87 -4.48 -2.05 -1.02
CA LYS A 87 -3.22 -2.50 -1.61
C LYS A 87 -3.11 -4.06 -1.59
N PRO A 88 -2.32 -4.66 -2.48
CA PRO A 88 -1.84 -4.08 -3.74
C PRO A 88 -3.02 -3.74 -4.64
N ALA A 89 -2.87 -2.84 -5.60
CA ALA A 89 -3.99 -2.43 -6.47
C ALA A 89 -4.62 -3.65 -7.18
N SER A 90 -3.79 -4.57 -7.66
CA SER A 90 -4.19 -5.81 -8.34
C SER A 90 -3.10 -6.88 -8.19
N THR A 91 -3.35 -8.08 -8.70
CA THR A 91 -2.37 -9.17 -8.84
C THR A 91 -1.50 -9.03 -10.09
N SER A 92 -1.88 -8.18 -11.06
CA SER A 92 -1.15 -7.99 -12.31
C SER A 92 -1.22 -6.55 -12.82
N LEU A 93 -0.19 -6.14 -13.57
CA LEU A 93 -0.15 -4.83 -14.23
C LEU A 93 -1.26 -4.66 -15.26
N GLU A 94 -1.61 -5.72 -15.99
CA GLU A 94 -2.68 -5.70 -16.98
C GLU A 94 -4.02 -5.33 -16.33
N THR A 95 -4.38 -6.02 -15.24
CA THR A 95 -5.63 -5.74 -14.53
C THR A 95 -5.60 -4.35 -13.89
N ALA A 96 -4.48 -3.94 -13.29
CA ALA A 96 -4.35 -2.60 -12.71
C ALA A 96 -4.53 -1.50 -13.78
N ARG A 97 -3.97 -1.69 -14.98
CA ARG A 97 -4.18 -0.77 -16.11
C ARG A 97 -5.64 -0.71 -16.54
N LYS A 98 -6.31 -1.86 -16.67
CA LYS A 98 -7.74 -1.90 -16.97
C LYS A 98 -8.59 -1.17 -15.93
N MET A 99 -8.26 -1.29 -14.65
CA MET A 99 -8.95 -0.56 -13.57
C MET A 99 -8.82 0.96 -13.75
N ILE A 100 -7.61 1.45 -14.03
CA ILE A 100 -7.34 2.87 -14.27
C ILE A 100 -8.10 3.37 -15.53
N GLU A 101 -8.02 2.64 -16.62
CA GLU A 101 -8.72 2.98 -17.87
C GLU A 101 -10.23 3.00 -17.70
N THR A 102 -10.78 2.04 -16.94
CA THR A 102 -12.22 1.96 -16.65
C THR A 102 -12.67 3.14 -15.80
N ALA A 103 -11.94 3.47 -14.74
CA ALA A 103 -12.23 4.64 -13.91
C ALA A 103 -12.17 5.94 -14.71
N ARG A 104 -11.13 6.10 -15.55
CA ARG A 104 -10.97 7.28 -16.41
C ARG A 104 -12.12 7.42 -17.42
N ARG A 105 -12.54 6.33 -18.06
CA ARG A 105 -13.68 6.34 -19.01
C ARG A 105 -15.01 6.65 -18.32
N GLY A 106 -15.18 6.20 -17.09
CA GLY A 106 -16.37 6.49 -16.27
C GLY A 106 -16.34 7.87 -15.61
N GLY A 107 -15.26 8.64 -15.75
CA GLY A 107 -15.13 9.95 -15.09
C GLY A 107 -15.08 9.87 -13.56
N ILE A 108 -14.69 8.74 -13.00
CA ILE A 108 -14.62 8.53 -11.56
C ILE A 108 -13.19 8.59 -11.03
N GLN A 109 -13.01 9.01 -9.78
CA GLN A 109 -11.72 8.90 -9.09
C GLN A 109 -11.46 7.45 -8.67
N LEU A 110 -10.25 6.97 -8.91
CA LEU A 110 -9.74 5.70 -8.39
C LEU A 110 -8.57 5.98 -7.46
N GLY A 111 -8.70 5.61 -6.18
CA GLY A 111 -7.64 5.65 -5.19
C GLY A 111 -7.15 4.25 -4.84
N VAL A 112 -5.88 4.15 -4.44
CA VAL A 112 -5.29 2.94 -3.86
C VAL A 112 -4.84 3.24 -2.44
N VAL A 113 -5.12 2.35 -1.50
CA VAL A 113 -4.70 2.57 -0.10
C VAL A 113 -3.17 2.42 0.01
N SER A 114 -2.51 3.51 0.39
CA SER A 114 -1.10 3.57 0.77
C SER A 114 -0.94 4.55 1.92
N GLN A 115 -1.50 4.18 3.06
CA GLN A 115 -1.67 5.04 4.22
C GLN A 115 -0.34 5.60 4.75
N HIS A 116 0.78 4.88 4.60
CA HIS A 116 2.08 5.31 5.09
C HIS A 116 2.63 6.58 4.40
N ARG A 117 2.10 6.99 3.25
CA ARG A 117 2.39 8.32 2.69
C ARG A 117 1.84 9.46 3.55
N PHE A 118 0.88 9.19 4.43
CA PHE A 118 0.24 10.13 5.34
C PHE A 118 0.79 10.08 6.78
N ASP A 119 1.83 9.30 7.03
CA ASP A 119 2.61 9.38 8.26
C ASP A 119 3.40 10.70 8.30
N ASP A 120 3.48 11.34 9.48
CA ASP A 120 4.20 12.61 9.65
C ASP A 120 5.66 12.48 9.21
N SER A 121 6.29 11.34 9.49
CA SER A 121 7.66 11.02 9.08
C SER A 121 7.83 10.98 7.56
N SER A 122 6.93 10.27 6.86
CA SER A 122 6.98 10.12 5.40
C SER A 122 6.72 11.45 4.69
N MET A 123 5.71 12.21 5.15
CA MET A 123 5.40 13.53 4.61
C MET A 123 6.56 14.52 4.81
N PHE A 124 7.16 14.51 6.00
CA PHE A 124 8.30 15.36 6.32
C PHE A 124 9.52 15.04 5.44
N VAL A 125 9.89 13.75 5.33
CA VAL A 125 11.04 13.34 4.51
C VAL A 125 10.80 13.64 3.03
N HIS A 126 9.60 13.37 2.51
CA HIS A 126 9.23 13.70 1.13
C HIS A 126 9.39 15.20 0.85
N LYS A 127 8.81 16.06 1.70
CA LYS A 127 8.92 17.51 1.57
C LYS A 127 10.38 17.98 1.64
N SER A 128 11.13 17.49 2.63
CA SER A 128 12.51 17.90 2.88
C SER A 128 13.46 17.49 1.75
N ILE A 129 13.25 16.32 1.13
CA ILE A 129 14.01 15.90 -0.06
C ILE A 129 13.65 16.74 -1.27
N ALA A 130 12.37 17.07 -1.48
CA ALA A 130 11.93 17.95 -2.54
C ALA A 130 12.50 19.38 -2.40
N GLU A 131 12.70 19.85 -1.17
CA GLU A 131 13.37 21.12 -0.84
C GLU A 131 14.91 21.04 -0.94
N GLY A 132 15.49 19.87 -1.25
CA GLY A 132 16.93 19.67 -1.43
C GLY A 132 17.71 19.61 -0.11
N ARG A 133 17.07 19.43 1.03
CA ARG A 133 17.74 19.45 2.37
C ARG A 133 18.79 18.33 2.48
N LEU A 134 18.53 17.14 1.92
CA LEU A 134 19.50 16.04 1.91
C LEU A 134 20.55 16.18 0.79
N GLY A 135 20.49 17.20 -0.06
CA GLY A 135 21.29 17.31 -1.27
C GLY A 135 20.91 16.27 -2.33
N LYS A 136 21.87 15.86 -3.17
CA LYS A 136 21.64 14.80 -4.16
C LYS A 136 21.53 13.45 -3.45
N LEU A 137 20.45 12.71 -3.70
CA LEU A 137 20.33 11.34 -3.18
C LEU A 137 21.39 10.41 -3.80
N LEU A 138 22.01 9.61 -2.96
CA LEU A 138 23.05 8.65 -3.32
C LEU A 138 22.55 7.21 -3.17
N GLN A 139 21.86 6.93 -2.06
CA GLN A 139 21.33 5.60 -1.76
C GLN A 139 19.94 5.70 -1.10
N VAL A 140 19.06 4.75 -1.46
CA VAL A 140 17.68 4.68 -0.96
C VAL A 140 17.31 3.23 -0.74
N ASP A 141 17.09 2.84 0.51
CA ASP A 141 16.89 1.45 0.88
C ASP A 141 15.52 1.20 1.52
N ALA A 142 15.00 -0.02 1.31
CA ALA A 142 13.79 -0.51 1.97
C ALA A 142 14.00 -1.90 2.57
N TYR A 143 13.74 -2.03 3.86
CA TYR A 143 13.91 -3.27 4.62
C TYR A 143 12.58 -3.67 5.26
N VAL A 144 12.01 -4.81 4.84
CA VAL A 144 10.81 -5.40 5.42
C VAL A 144 11.15 -6.83 5.86
N LYS A 145 11.74 -6.95 7.04
CA LYS A 145 12.25 -8.21 7.61
C LYS A 145 11.26 -8.74 8.65
N TRP A 146 10.09 -9.09 8.20
CA TRP A 146 8.98 -9.51 9.04
C TRP A 146 8.96 -11.02 9.27
N TYR A 147 8.13 -11.39 10.23
CA TYR A 147 7.77 -12.79 10.47
C TYR A 147 6.25 -12.96 10.37
N ARG A 148 5.84 -14.03 9.73
CA ARG A 148 4.46 -14.52 9.76
C ARG A 148 4.48 -15.98 10.21
N SER A 149 3.55 -16.33 11.10
CA SER A 149 3.46 -17.70 11.59
C SER A 149 2.96 -18.66 10.49
N PRO A 150 3.24 -19.96 10.60
CA PRO A 150 2.65 -20.97 9.70
C PRO A 150 1.12 -20.89 9.64
N GLN A 151 0.47 -20.51 10.75
CA GLN A 151 -0.98 -20.36 10.81
C GLN A 151 -1.48 -19.20 9.93
N TYR A 152 -0.71 -18.13 9.75
CA TYR A 152 -1.05 -17.05 8.81
C TYR A 152 -1.21 -17.59 7.40
N TYR A 153 -0.34 -18.52 7.00
CA TYR A 153 -0.34 -19.16 5.68
C TYR A 153 -1.20 -20.43 5.59
N SER A 154 -1.90 -20.83 6.65
CA SER A 154 -2.80 -22.01 6.61
C SER A 154 -4.04 -21.80 5.74
N ARG A 155 -4.38 -20.55 5.41
CA ARG A 155 -5.49 -20.21 4.51
C ARG A 155 -5.07 -20.41 3.07
N PRO A 156 -5.81 -21.20 2.24
CA PRO A 156 -5.40 -21.56 0.86
C PRO A 156 -5.15 -20.38 -0.09
N ILE A 157 -5.71 -19.21 0.24
CA ILE A 157 -5.55 -17.99 -0.54
C ILE A 157 -4.21 -17.28 -0.28
N LYS A 158 -3.55 -17.58 0.86
CA LYS A 158 -2.31 -16.92 1.27
C LYS A 158 -1.09 -17.52 0.58
N GLY A 159 -0.19 -16.63 0.11
CA GLY A 159 1.01 -17.03 -0.59
C GLY A 159 0.77 -17.63 -1.98
N SER A 160 -0.39 -17.36 -2.59
CA SER A 160 -0.74 -17.83 -3.93
C SER A 160 -0.52 -16.75 -4.97
N TRP A 161 0.12 -17.13 -6.07
CA TRP A 161 0.26 -16.25 -7.23
C TRP A 161 -1.08 -15.82 -7.81
N LYS A 162 -2.07 -16.72 -7.80
CA LYS A 162 -3.38 -16.46 -8.38
C LYS A 162 -4.18 -15.42 -7.58
N THR A 163 -4.25 -15.56 -6.27
CA THR A 163 -5.16 -14.77 -5.41
C THR A 163 -4.51 -13.54 -4.82
N GLU A 164 -3.21 -13.60 -4.49
CA GLU A 164 -2.47 -12.49 -3.91
C GLU A 164 -1.44 -11.85 -4.86
N GLY A 165 -1.11 -12.52 -5.98
CA GLY A 165 -0.11 -12.06 -6.94
C GLY A 165 1.33 -12.31 -6.51
N GLY A 166 1.57 -13.02 -5.40
CA GLY A 166 2.89 -13.32 -4.84
C GLY A 166 2.88 -13.44 -3.32
N GLY A 167 4.03 -13.27 -2.72
CA GLY A 167 4.25 -13.46 -1.29
C GLY A 167 4.69 -12.20 -0.54
N ALA A 168 5.85 -12.24 0.11
CA ALA A 168 6.36 -11.19 0.99
C ALA A 168 6.53 -9.83 0.28
N LEU A 169 6.97 -9.83 -0.98
CA LEU A 169 7.22 -8.60 -1.73
C LEU A 169 5.93 -7.82 -1.97
N ILE A 170 4.93 -8.44 -2.62
CA ILE A 170 3.70 -7.75 -3.01
C ILE A 170 2.76 -7.50 -1.83
N ASN A 171 2.76 -8.37 -0.81
CA ASN A 171 1.83 -8.24 0.31
C ASN A 171 2.36 -7.35 1.44
N GLN A 172 3.62 -7.49 1.81
CA GLN A 172 4.23 -6.79 2.94
C GLN A 172 5.11 -5.64 2.48
N ALA A 173 6.05 -5.89 1.58
CA ALA A 173 7.04 -4.88 1.21
C ALA A 173 6.51 -3.81 0.26
N ILE A 174 5.33 -3.96 -0.33
CA ILE A 174 4.75 -2.96 -1.23
C ILE A 174 4.63 -1.58 -0.57
N HIS A 175 4.43 -1.51 0.74
CA HIS A 175 4.42 -0.24 1.48
C HIS A 175 5.79 0.46 1.44
N GLY A 176 6.87 -0.29 1.72
CA GLY A 176 8.23 0.25 1.63
C GLY A 176 8.61 0.63 0.19
N ILE A 177 8.21 -0.19 -0.79
CA ILE A 177 8.39 0.10 -2.23
C ILE A 177 7.69 1.42 -2.61
N ASP A 178 6.45 1.57 -2.19
CA ASP A 178 5.66 2.77 -2.45
C ASP A 178 6.31 4.03 -1.84
N ILE A 179 6.75 3.95 -0.59
CA ILE A 179 7.40 5.06 0.12
C ILE A 179 8.72 5.45 -0.55
N VAL A 180 9.62 4.50 -0.83
CA VAL A 180 10.90 4.85 -1.45
C VAL A 180 10.72 5.39 -2.86
N ARG A 181 9.80 4.85 -3.64
CA ARG A 181 9.48 5.37 -4.98
C ARG A 181 8.85 6.76 -4.91
N TRP A 182 7.91 7.00 -4.00
CA TRP A 182 7.24 8.30 -3.84
C TRP A 182 8.21 9.39 -3.40
N ILE A 183 9.15 9.08 -2.50
CA ILE A 183 10.10 10.03 -1.93
C ILE A 183 11.31 10.25 -2.85
N ALA A 184 11.89 9.18 -3.40
CA ALA A 184 13.12 9.26 -4.17
C ALA A 184 12.91 9.39 -5.69
N GLY A 185 11.68 9.20 -6.17
CA GLY A 185 11.35 9.27 -7.60
C GLY A 185 11.36 7.91 -8.29
N PRO A 186 11.23 7.91 -9.63
CA PRO A 186 11.07 6.68 -10.41
C PRO A 186 12.28 5.74 -10.33
N VAL A 187 12.00 4.45 -10.26
CA VAL A 187 13.00 3.38 -10.39
C VAL A 187 13.23 3.12 -11.87
N LYS A 188 14.49 3.08 -12.28
CA LYS A 188 14.93 2.86 -13.66
C LYS A 188 15.23 1.39 -13.95
N THR A 189 15.94 0.71 -13.04
CA THR A 189 16.29 -0.70 -13.22
C THR A 189 16.25 -1.45 -11.89
N VAL A 190 15.99 -2.75 -11.99
CA VAL A 190 16.04 -3.67 -10.85
C VAL A 190 16.83 -4.94 -11.21
N PHE A 191 17.49 -5.53 -10.20
CA PHE A 191 18.01 -6.90 -10.26
C PHE A 191 17.63 -7.60 -8.96
N GLY A 192 16.93 -8.74 -9.03
CA GLY A 192 16.35 -9.43 -7.90
C GLY A 192 16.70 -10.91 -7.83
N VAL A 193 16.75 -11.42 -6.61
CA VAL A 193 16.83 -12.86 -6.28
C VAL A 193 15.82 -13.20 -5.19
N TRP A 194 15.26 -14.38 -5.24
CA TRP A 194 14.25 -14.83 -4.29
C TRP A 194 14.48 -16.24 -3.79
N GLN A 195 13.75 -16.58 -2.71
CA GLN A 195 13.55 -17.96 -2.27
C GLN A 195 12.04 -18.20 -2.18
N LEU A 196 11.58 -19.25 -2.85
CA LEU A 196 10.17 -19.66 -2.85
C LEU A 196 9.94 -20.63 -1.70
N GLY A 197 9.00 -20.32 -0.81
CA GLY A 197 8.66 -21.18 0.30
C GLY A 197 9.85 -21.58 1.18
N ALA A 198 10.77 -20.65 1.47
CA ALA A 198 11.99 -20.94 2.22
C ALA A 198 11.70 -21.44 3.65
N LEU A 199 10.70 -20.87 4.29
CA LEU A 199 10.19 -21.28 5.61
C LEU A 199 8.77 -21.82 5.52
N HIS A 200 7.91 -21.19 4.71
CA HIS A 200 6.48 -21.47 4.65
C HIS A 200 6.16 -22.43 3.50
N LYS A 201 5.13 -23.27 3.69
CA LYS A 201 4.63 -24.15 2.62
C LYS A 201 3.69 -23.37 1.68
N ILE A 202 4.27 -22.48 0.88
CA ILE A 202 3.57 -21.63 -0.09
C ILE A 202 4.24 -21.73 -1.47
N GLU A 203 3.51 -21.38 -2.52
CA GLU A 203 4.04 -21.42 -3.89
C GLU A 203 4.83 -20.17 -4.28
N SER A 204 4.63 -19.07 -3.55
CA SER A 204 5.29 -17.79 -3.79
C SER A 204 6.54 -17.60 -2.91
N GLU A 205 7.15 -16.45 -3.03
CA GLU A 205 8.34 -16.09 -2.28
C GLU A 205 8.01 -15.63 -0.85
N ASP A 206 8.82 -16.05 0.09
CA ASP A 206 8.86 -15.54 1.46
C ASP A 206 10.18 -14.85 1.82
N VAL A 207 11.14 -14.84 0.88
CA VAL A 207 12.38 -14.06 0.94
C VAL A 207 12.72 -13.49 -0.44
N VAL A 208 12.91 -12.16 -0.53
CA VAL A 208 13.35 -11.46 -1.75
C VAL A 208 14.42 -10.43 -1.39
N ASN A 209 15.45 -10.34 -2.23
CA ASN A 209 16.43 -9.28 -2.20
C ASN A 209 16.56 -8.69 -3.60
N ALA A 210 16.59 -7.36 -3.72
CA ALA A 210 16.79 -6.69 -5.00
C ALA A 210 17.71 -5.48 -4.87
N VAL A 211 18.45 -5.17 -5.94
CA VAL A 211 19.16 -3.92 -6.13
C VAL A 211 18.34 -3.02 -7.04
N LEU A 212 18.21 -1.77 -6.68
CA LEU A 212 17.46 -0.75 -7.40
C LEU A 212 18.43 0.32 -7.95
N GLN A 213 18.10 0.88 -9.11
CA GLN A 213 18.70 2.10 -9.62
C GLN A 213 17.57 3.07 -9.97
N PHE A 214 17.65 4.28 -9.44
CA PHE A 214 16.65 5.34 -9.67
C PHE A 214 17.03 6.21 -10.88
N GLU A 215 16.04 6.89 -11.47
CA GLU A 215 16.27 7.80 -12.61
C GLU A 215 17.18 8.98 -12.23
N ASN A 216 17.17 9.45 -10.98
CA ASN A 216 18.06 10.51 -10.48
C ASN A 216 19.51 10.05 -10.23
N GLY A 217 19.82 8.77 -10.49
CA GLY A 217 21.14 8.16 -10.35
C GLY A 217 21.43 7.56 -8.97
N ALA A 218 20.54 7.69 -8.00
CA ALA A 218 20.66 6.97 -6.73
C ALA A 218 20.55 5.46 -6.95
N THR A 219 21.21 4.69 -6.09
CA THR A 219 21.08 3.22 -6.02
C THR A 219 20.43 2.82 -4.71
N GLY A 220 20.05 1.55 -4.57
CA GLY A 220 19.50 1.09 -3.30
C GLY A 220 19.25 -0.40 -3.25
N VAL A 221 18.85 -0.87 -2.08
CA VAL A 221 18.46 -2.26 -1.86
C VAL A 221 17.03 -2.37 -1.33
N LEU A 222 16.36 -3.41 -1.78
CA LEU A 222 15.05 -3.81 -1.30
C LEU A 222 15.16 -5.22 -0.72
N GLN A 223 14.80 -5.38 0.55
CA GLN A 223 14.74 -6.68 1.19
C GLN A 223 13.33 -6.93 1.74
N ALA A 224 12.71 -8.02 1.33
CA ALA A 224 11.39 -8.42 1.76
C ALA A 224 11.40 -9.84 2.31
N SER A 225 10.85 -10.04 3.50
CA SER A 225 10.67 -11.38 4.04
C SER A 225 9.50 -11.45 5.01
N THR A 226 8.89 -12.62 5.09
CA THR A 226 7.96 -13.04 6.15
C THR A 226 8.49 -14.23 6.96
N ALA A 227 9.74 -14.61 6.72
CA ALA A 227 10.39 -15.79 7.30
C ALA A 227 11.38 -15.48 8.43
N PHE A 228 11.60 -14.21 8.79
CA PHE A 228 12.66 -13.81 9.72
C PHE A 228 12.11 -13.64 11.15
N TRP A 229 12.20 -14.70 11.94
CA TRP A 229 11.85 -14.70 13.37
C TRP A 229 12.77 -13.74 14.18
N PRO A 230 12.24 -12.94 15.12
CA PRO A 230 10.83 -12.80 15.53
C PRO A 230 10.05 -11.77 14.71
N GLY A 231 10.63 -11.15 13.70
CA GLY A 231 10.17 -10.00 12.94
C GLY A 231 10.81 -8.71 13.47
N TYR A 232 11.25 -7.87 12.54
CA TYR A 232 11.89 -6.59 12.85
C TYR A 232 11.10 -5.46 12.21
N THR A 233 11.03 -4.33 12.89
CA THR A 233 10.39 -3.12 12.37
C THR A 233 10.92 -2.82 10.97
N GLU A 234 10.02 -2.58 10.04
CA GLU A 234 10.37 -2.14 8.68
C GLU A 234 11.10 -0.81 8.74
N ARG A 235 11.98 -0.60 7.75
CA ARG A 235 12.80 0.59 7.69
C ARG A 235 13.01 1.04 6.25
N THR A 236 12.89 2.35 6.03
CA THR A 236 13.32 3.01 4.79
C THR A 236 14.39 4.04 5.09
N GLU A 237 15.43 4.08 4.26
CA GLU A 237 16.59 4.94 4.48
C GLU A 237 16.85 5.79 3.23
N PHE A 238 17.21 7.05 3.45
CA PHE A 238 17.50 8.03 2.41
C PHE A 238 18.84 8.71 2.75
N HIS A 239 19.87 8.45 1.94
CA HIS A 239 21.19 8.99 2.12
C HIS A 239 21.53 9.91 0.96
N GLY A 240 21.77 11.16 1.27
CA GLY A 240 22.15 12.19 0.32
C GLY A 240 23.52 12.77 0.57
N THR A 241 23.96 13.69 -0.29
CA THR A 241 25.28 14.35 -0.15
C THR A 241 25.36 15.29 1.04
N LYS A 242 24.23 15.65 1.67
CA LYS A 242 24.17 16.59 2.79
C LYS A 242 23.52 16.00 4.04
N GLY A 243 23.06 14.75 4.01
CA GLY A 243 22.42 14.19 5.18
C GLY A 243 21.75 12.84 4.95
N THR A 244 21.24 12.31 6.05
CA THR A 244 20.57 11.02 6.13
C THR A 244 19.24 11.16 6.85
N ALA A 245 18.21 10.50 6.30
CA ALA A 245 16.92 10.31 6.96
C ALA A 245 16.62 8.80 7.05
N ILE A 246 16.16 8.34 8.22
CA ILE A 246 15.74 6.95 8.43
C ILE A 246 14.35 6.96 9.06
N ILE A 247 13.40 6.33 8.37
CA ILE A 247 12.06 6.04 8.88
C ILE A 247 12.04 4.58 9.34
N SER A 248 11.64 4.32 10.59
CA SER A 248 11.44 2.98 11.14
C SER A 248 9.99 2.85 11.63
N GLY A 249 9.25 1.90 11.08
CA GLY A 249 7.80 1.86 11.25
C GLY A 249 7.16 3.14 10.71
N ASP A 250 6.39 3.80 11.58
CA ASP A 250 5.73 5.08 11.29
C ASP A 250 6.54 6.32 11.73
N LYS A 251 7.78 6.14 12.21
CA LYS A 251 8.58 7.20 12.86
C LYS A 251 9.87 7.53 12.12
N LEU A 252 10.20 8.83 12.11
CA LEU A 252 11.52 9.31 11.74
C LEU A 252 12.48 9.09 12.92
N THR A 253 13.40 8.13 12.79
CA THR A 253 14.34 7.74 13.85
C THR A 253 15.72 8.37 13.68
N THR A 254 16.05 8.82 12.46
CA THR A 254 17.30 9.54 12.16
C THR A 254 17.00 10.70 11.24
N TRP A 255 17.48 11.86 11.59
CA TRP A 255 17.49 13.07 10.78
C TRP A 255 18.78 13.81 11.03
N ASP A 256 19.80 13.47 10.25
CA ASP A 256 21.14 14.06 10.35
C ASP A 256 21.46 14.81 9.06
N VAL A 257 21.31 16.13 9.09
CA VAL A 257 21.44 16.99 7.91
C VAL A 257 22.43 18.13 8.21
N GLU A 258 23.41 18.29 7.32
CA GLU A 258 24.43 19.33 7.43
C GLU A 258 23.81 20.73 7.26
N ASN A 259 24.05 21.64 8.26
CA ASN A 259 23.57 23.02 8.25
C ASN A 259 22.05 23.13 8.01
N ASP A 260 21.29 22.25 8.63
CA ASP A 260 19.84 22.20 8.48
C ASP A 260 19.14 23.43 9.05
N VAL A 261 18.49 24.20 8.19
CA VAL A 261 17.75 25.44 8.55
C VAL A 261 16.24 25.34 8.29
N GLY A 262 15.77 24.15 7.95
CA GLY A 262 14.37 23.91 7.61
C GLY A 262 13.46 23.73 8.84
N GLU A 263 12.23 23.31 8.57
CA GLU A 263 11.25 22.92 9.59
C GLU A 263 11.82 21.80 10.48
N PRO A 264 11.62 21.84 11.81
CA PRO A 264 12.14 20.81 12.69
C PRO A 264 11.53 19.43 12.38
N ALA A 265 12.35 18.41 12.52
CA ALA A 265 11.91 17.03 12.33
C ALA A 265 10.84 16.62 13.36
N PRO A 266 9.85 15.81 12.96
CA PRO A 266 8.85 15.32 13.92
C PRO A 266 9.51 14.46 15.00
N VAL A 267 9.15 14.72 16.26
CA VAL A 267 9.72 14.00 17.40
C VAL A 267 9.20 12.57 17.39
N ALA A 268 10.11 11.60 17.37
CA ALA A 268 9.78 10.19 17.49
C ALA A 268 9.18 9.90 18.88
N LYS A 269 7.99 9.31 18.91
CA LYS A 269 7.39 8.67 20.08
C LYS A 269 7.47 7.16 19.87
N ASP A 270 6.71 6.36 20.61
CA ASP A 270 6.70 4.91 20.44
C ASP A 270 6.46 4.49 18.99
N VAL A 271 7.25 3.55 18.50
CA VAL A 271 7.18 3.07 17.10
C VAL A 271 6.07 2.03 16.97
N ALA A 272 5.11 2.27 16.06
CA ALA A 272 4.14 1.28 15.65
C ALA A 272 4.63 0.54 14.40
N SER A 273 4.51 -0.78 14.37
CA SER A 273 4.94 -1.60 13.25
C SER A 273 4.08 -2.86 13.10
N GLY A 274 3.81 -3.23 11.83
CA GLY A 274 3.16 -4.48 11.47
C GLY A 274 4.07 -5.71 11.44
N ALA A 275 5.31 -5.60 11.94
CA ALA A 275 6.35 -6.62 11.79
C ALA A 275 5.94 -8.00 12.31
N SER A 276 5.31 -8.08 13.48
CA SER A 276 4.80 -9.32 14.09
C SER A 276 3.28 -9.37 14.20
N ASP A 277 2.62 -8.21 14.36
CA ASP A 277 1.16 -8.09 14.41
C ASP A 277 0.64 -7.18 13.28
N PRO A 278 -0.05 -7.72 12.26
CA PRO A 278 -0.59 -6.94 11.14
C PRO A 278 -1.59 -5.85 11.54
N MET A 279 -2.16 -5.92 12.75
CA MET A 279 -3.16 -4.96 13.23
C MET A 279 -2.59 -3.90 14.19
N ALA A 280 -1.30 -4.00 14.56
CA ALA A 280 -0.61 -3.02 15.41
C ALA A 280 -0.18 -1.78 14.62
N ILE A 281 -1.13 -1.17 13.89
CA ILE A 281 -0.92 0.04 13.06
C ILE A 281 -1.84 1.16 13.50
N SER A 282 -1.38 2.41 13.34
CA SER A 282 -2.17 3.60 13.63
C SER A 282 -3.35 3.75 12.66
N VAL A 283 -4.48 4.26 13.14
CA VAL A 283 -5.63 4.57 12.30
C VAL A 283 -5.49 5.95 11.62
N THR A 284 -4.75 6.87 12.21
CA THR A 284 -4.61 8.26 11.75
C THR A 284 -4.14 8.41 10.30
N PRO A 285 -3.18 7.63 9.78
CA PRO A 285 -2.82 7.71 8.36
C PRO A 285 -3.96 7.33 7.41
N PHE A 286 -4.82 6.38 7.80
CA PHE A 286 -6.03 6.06 7.03
C PHE A 286 -7.03 7.22 7.04
N GLU A 287 -7.24 7.85 8.20
CA GLU A 287 -8.10 9.02 8.33
C GLU A 287 -7.68 10.14 7.37
N ARG A 288 -6.38 10.46 7.36
CA ARG A 288 -5.80 11.47 6.46
C ARG A 288 -5.95 11.10 4.99
N GLN A 289 -5.71 9.85 4.64
CA GLN A 289 -5.88 9.37 3.26
C GLN A 289 -7.34 9.45 2.81
N PHE A 290 -8.29 9.08 3.66
CA PHE A 290 -9.71 9.14 3.30
C PHE A 290 -10.21 10.58 3.18
N LEU A 291 -9.71 11.49 4.00
CA LEU A 291 -9.96 12.93 3.84
C LEU A 291 -9.37 13.49 2.54
N ASP A 292 -8.15 13.10 2.17
CA ASP A 292 -7.54 13.48 0.87
C ASP A 292 -8.37 12.95 -0.31
N PHE A 293 -8.84 11.70 -0.23
CA PHE A 293 -9.66 11.10 -1.28
C PHE A 293 -11.01 11.82 -1.43
N ALA A 294 -11.68 12.13 -0.32
CA ALA A 294 -12.93 12.89 -0.35
C ALA A 294 -12.74 14.33 -0.86
N ASP A 295 -11.67 15.00 -0.45
CA ASP A 295 -11.31 16.33 -0.96
C ASP A 295 -10.98 16.29 -2.47
N ALA A 296 -10.31 15.22 -2.93
CA ALA A 296 -10.03 14.99 -4.33
C ALA A 296 -11.31 14.85 -5.16
N ILE A 297 -12.31 14.13 -4.63
CA ILE A 297 -13.63 14.02 -5.23
C ILE A 297 -14.32 15.38 -5.29
N ALA A 298 -14.41 16.07 -4.16
CA ALA A 298 -15.12 17.35 -4.04
C ALA A 298 -14.53 18.45 -4.94
N LYS A 299 -13.20 18.46 -5.10
CA LYS A 299 -12.46 19.45 -5.90
C LYS A 299 -12.14 18.99 -7.33
N ASN A 300 -12.58 17.81 -7.72
CA ASN A 300 -12.26 17.18 -9.00
C ASN A 300 -10.75 17.22 -9.32
N ARG A 301 -9.92 16.91 -8.33
CA ARG A 301 -8.46 16.75 -8.47
C ARG A 301 -8.05 15.28 -8.31
N LYS A 302 -6.84 14.93 -8.71
CA LYS A 302 -6.29 13.62 -8.40
C LYS A 302 -6.04 13.47 -6.90
N PRO A 303 -6.37 12.32 -6.27
CA PRO A 303 -5.95 12.02 -4.90
C PRO A 303 -4.43 11.81 -4.86
N LEU A 304 -3.81 12.00 -3.69
CA LEU A 304 -2.36 11.80 -3.50
C LEU A 304 -1.94 10.37 -3.88
N VAL A 305 -2.78 9.39 -3.60
CA VAL A 305 -2.55 8.00 -4.02
C VAL A 305 -3.64 7.59 -5.00
N SER A 306 -3.47 7.99 -6.24
CA SER A 306 -4.36 7.62 -7.33
C SER A 306 -4.15 6.17 -7.80
N GLY A 307 -4.98 5.71 -8.71
CA GLY A 307 -4.81 4.41 -9.37
C GLY A 307 -3.43 4.27 -10.04
N GLU A 308 -2.94 5.34 -10.68
CA GLU A 308 -1.63 5.38 -11.32
C GLU A 308 -0.50 5.25 -10.29
N GLU A 309 -0.62 5.88 -9.13
CA GLU A 309 0.37 5.75 -8.05
C GLU A 309 0.46 4.31 -7.53
N GLY A 310 -0.70 3.67 -7.33
CA GLY A 310 -0.73 2.25 -6.96
C GLY A 310 -0.19 1.31 -8.05
N TYR A 311 -0.41 1.66 -9.34
CA TYR A 311 0.18 0.96 -10.48
C TYR A 311 1.71 1.01 -10.47
N GLN A 312 2.31 2.18 -10.22
CA GLN A 312 3.76 2.35 -10.24
C GLN A 312 4.46 1.56 -9.11
N ALA A 313 3.84 1.44 -7.93
CA ALA A 313 4.36 0.56 -6.88
C ALA A 313 4.29 -0.92 -7.31
N LEU A 314 3.21 -1.33 -7.96
CA LEU A 314 3.05 -2.69 -8.49
C LEU A 314 4.01 -2.98 -9.66
N GLU A 315 4.35 -1.98 -10.47
CA GLU A 315 5.30 -2.10 -11.57
C GLU A 315 6.71 -2.46 -11.10
N ILE A 316 7.15 -1.88 -9.98
CA ILE A 316 8.43 -2.26 -9.35
C ILE A 316 8.37 -3.71 -8.86
N VAL A 317 7.28 -4.13 -8.23
CA VAL A 317 7.07 -5.53 -7.79
C VAL A 317 7.16 -6.49 -8.98
N ASP A 318 6.44 -6.20 -10.07
CA ASP A 318 6.46 -7.01 -11.30
C ASP A 318 7.87 -7.09 -11.90
N ALA A 319 8.57 -5.95 -11.97
CA ALA A 319 9.94 -5.89 -12.49
C ALA A 319 10.91 -6.74 -11.64
N VAL A 320 10.80 -6.70 -10.31
CA VAL A 320 11.59 -7.58 -9.42
C VAL A 320 11.25 -9.05 -9.67
N TYR A 321 9.97 -9.41 -9.80
CA TYR A 321 9.58 -10.79 -10.12
C TYR A 321 10.09 -11.25 -11.48
N ARG A 322 10.04 -10.40 -12.52
CA ARG A 322 10.62 -10.71 -13.83
C ARG A 322 12.13 -10.96 -13.73
N SER A 323 12.84 -10.10 -12.99
CA SER A 323 14.27 -10.25 -12.75
C SER A 323 14.60 -11.56 -12.01
N CYS A 324 13.86 -11.89 -10.95
CA CYS A 324 14.03 -13.15 -10.23
C CYS A 324 13.79 -14.39 -11.10
N ARG A 325 12.88 -14.32 -12.06
CA ARG A 325 12.59 -15.44 -12.98
C ARG A 325 13.64 -15.58 -14.08
N SER A 326 14.12 -14.49 -14.64
CA SER A 326 15.09 -14.49 -15.75
C SER A 326 16.54 -14.58 -15.29
N GLY A 327 16.84 -14.17 -14.05
CA GLY A 327 18.21 -13.98 -13.58
C GLY A 327 18.93 -12.77 -14.19
N GLU A 328 18.16 -11.85 -14.78
CA GLU A 328 18.69 -10.68 -15.48
C GLU A 328 18.18 -9.36 -14.89
N LYS A 329 18.91 -8.29 -15.17
CA LYS A 329 18.48 -6.93 -14.86
C LYS A 329 17.29 -6.54 -15.73
N VAL A 330 16.26 -5.98 -15.09
CA VAL A 330 15.06 -5.47 -15.77
C VAL A 330 15.07 -3.95 -15.79
N VAL A 331 14.72 -3.36 -16.92
CA VAL A 331 14.46 -1.92 -17.09
C VAL A 331 12.94 -1.69 -16.99
N LEU A 332 12.52 -0.64 -16.22
CA LEU A 332 11.13 -0.23 -16.07
C LEU A 332 10.74 0.78 -17.14
#